data_c7c14e70694daa7df2bc95acd3e60816
#
_entry.id   c7c14e70694daa7df2bc95acd3e60816
#
_cell.length_a   1.000
_cell.length_b   1.000
_cell.length_c   1.000
_cell.angle_alpha   90.00
_cell.angle_beta   90.00
_cell.angle_gamma   90.00
#
_symmetry.space_group_name_H-M   'P 1'
#
loop_
_entity.id
_entity.type
_entity.pdbx_description
1 polymer ?
#
loop_
_entity_poly.entity_id
_entity_poly.type
_entity_poly.pdbx_seq_one_letter_code
_entity_poly.pdbx_strand_id
1 'polypeptide(L)'
;MDLTAARKSYREDGVVFVPQALDAKALAEALAAYDWSLANPGPLATKFAQTTDATFYNDLYNPGCIAAYRQMLEASPLPKLITQIWETPDIWFMYEQVFLKEGGESRRTPWHQDSSYLSIAGDDLAVAWITFDPVAKSDSLEFVRASHKGPLYNGSRFELGDDTAPLHPDADMPRLPDIEEMRSKFDIVSFAVEPGDLVLFHPAMLHGGAPTHPGMRRRTLTLRFFGRNSIYDRRPGPAGPRAPGIHGRLKQGDPFRDPSFLKLTP
;
A
#
# COMPACT_ATOMS: atom_id res chain seq x y z
N MET A 1 -14.30 4.84 -17.12
CA MET A 1 -13.68 3.55 -16.72
C MET A 1 -14.67 2.42 -16.95
N ASP A 2 -14.22 1.30 -17.53
CA ASP A 2 -14.99 0.06 -17.58
C ASP A 2 -14.86 -0.69 -16.24
N LEU A 3 -15.91 -0.64 -15.42
CA LEU A 3 -15.92 -1.29 -14.11
C LEU A 3 -15.84 -2.81 -14.20
N THR A 4 -16.36 -3.42 -15.26
CA THR A 4 -16.29 -4.88 -15.45
C THR A 4 -14.86 -5.32 -15.70
N ALA A 5 -14.15 -4.60 -16.57
CA ALA A 5 -12.73 -4.84 -16.81
C ALA A 5 -11.89 -4.58 -15.54
N ALA A 6 -12.18 -3.52 -14.79
CA ALA A 6 -11.47 -3.21 -13.55
C ALA A 6 -11.65 -4.28 -12.46
N ARG A 7 -12.88 -4.78 -12.27
CA ARG A 7 -13.18 -5.90 -11.36
C ARG A 7 -12.42 -7.17 -11.76
N LYS A 8 -12.48 -7.49 -13.05
CA LYS A 8 -11.78 -8.66 -13.58
C LYS A 8 -10.28 -8.56 -13.30
N SER A 9 -9.66 -7.44 -13.67
CA SER A 9 -8.22 -7.22 -13.44
C SER A 9 -7.88 -7.30 -11.95
N TYR A 10 -8.65 -6.66 -11.08
CA TYR A 10 -8.41 -6.72 -9.64
C TYR A 10 -8.50 -8.15 -9.08
N ARG A 11 -9.53 -8.91 -9.49
CA ARG A 11 -9.74 -10.31 -9.02
C ARG A 11 -8.75 -11.29 -9.62
N GLU A 12 -8.42 -11.16 -10.91
CA GLU A 12 -7.58 -12.11 -11.62
C GLU A 12 -6.10 -11.79 -11.47
N ASP A 13 -5.73 -10.52 -11.65
CA ASP A 13 -4.34 -10.05 -11.66
C ASP A 13 -3.87 -9.52 -10.30
N GLY A 14 -4.80 -9.11 -9.44
CA GLY A 14 -4.51 -8.53 -8.11
C GLY A 14 -4.17 -7.04 -8.14
N VAL A 15 -4.10 -6.43 -9.30
CA VAL A 15 -3.79 -5.02 -9.50
C VAL A 15 -4.60 -4.45 -10.66
N VAL A 16 -5.04 -3.20 -10.52
CA VAL A 16 -5.70 -2.44 -11.59
C VAL A 16 -5.18 -1.01 -11.65
N PHE A 17 -4.90 -0.55 -12.85
CA PHE A 17 -4.60 0.85 -13.15
C PHE A 17 -5.88 1.58 -13.54
N VAL A 18 -6.18 2.68 -12.88
CA VAL A 18 -7.37 3.51 -13.14
C VAL A 18 -6.90 4.91 -13.50
N PRO A 19 -6.89 5.25 -14.80
CA PRO A 19 -6.50 6.58 -15.23
C PRO A 19 -7.53 7.62 -14.77
N GLN A 20 -7.05 8.78 -14.32
CA GLN A 20 -7.83 9.93 -13.88
C GLN A 20 -8.95 9.54 -12.88
N ALA A 21 -8.59 8.68 -11.93
CA ALA A 21 -9.49 8.26 -10.84
C ALA A 21 -9.83 9.41 -9.89
N LEU A 22 -8.89 10.35 -9.73
CA LEU A 22 -9.05 11.56 -8.92
C LEU A 22 -9.13 12.76 -9.86
N ASP A 23 -10.23 13.51 -9.81
CA ASP A 23 -10.30 14.81 -10.47
C ASP A 23 -9.38 15.83 -9.78
N ALA A 24 -9.27 17.03 -10.35
CA ALA A 24 -8.38 18.08 -9.85
C ALA A 24 -8.67 18.44 -8.37
N LYS A 25 -9.95 18.41 -7.96
CA LYS A 25 -10.35 18.72 -6.59
C LYS A 25 -9.93 17.59 -5.62
N ALA A 26 -10.27 16.36 -5.95
CA ALA A 26 -9.91 15.20 -5.12
C ALA A 26 -8.38 15.02 -5.01
N LEU A 27 -7.65 15.29 -6.10
CA LEU A 27 -6.19 15.28 -6.10
C LEU A 27 -5.61 16.39 -5.19
N ALA A 28 -6.17 17.60 -5.23
CA ALA A 28 -5.74 18.69 -4.35
C ALA A 28 -6.00 18.39 -2.87
N GLU A 29 -7.15 17.78 -2.56
CA GLU A 29 -7.47 17.35 -1.19
C GLU A 29 -6.53 16.21 -0.72
N ALA A 30 -6.19 15.27 -1.60
CA ALA A 30 -5.21 14.23 -1.29
C ALA A 30 -3.79 14.80 -1.08
N LEU A 31 -3.39 15.80 -1.87
CA LEU A 31 -2.13 16.50 -1.68
C LEU A 31 -2.10 17.28 -0.36
N ALA A 32 -3.19 17.94 0.02
CA ALA A 32 -3.28 18.64 1.30
C ALA A 32 -3.16 17.67 2.49
N ALA A 33 -3.76 16.47 2.41
CA ALA A 33 -3.62 15.42 3.41
C ALA A 33 -2.16 14.90 3.49
N TYR A 34 -1.51 14.72 2.36
CA TYR A 34 -0.09 14.37 2.26
C TYR A 34 0.80 15.44 2.91
N ASP A 35 0.59 16.72 2.56
CA ASP A 35 1.36 17.83 3.11
C ASP A 35 1.14 17.96 4.63
N TRP A 36 -0.08 17.69 5.12
CA TRP A 36 -0.34 17.62 6.55
C TRP A 36 0.53 16.55 7.23
N SER A 37 0.67 15.35 6.66
CA SER A 37 1.52 14.29 7.22
C SER A 37 2.99 14.69 7.26
N LEU A 38 3.50 15.39 6.24
CA LEU A 38 4.87 15.91 6.27
C LEU A 38 5.08 16.99 7.36
N ALA A 39 4.06 17.82 7.60
CA ALA A 39 4.10 18.86 8.62
C ALA A 39 3.87 18.32 10.05
N ASN A 40 3.27 17.14 10.20
CA ASN A 40 2.93 16.51 11.47
C ASN A 40 3.47 15.07 11.53
N PRO A 41 4.79 14.87 11.62
CA PRO A 41 5.39 13.53 11.64
C PRO A 41 4.83 12.65 12.76
N GLY A 42 4.44 11.43 12.43
CA GLY A 42 3.98 10.43 13.37
C GLY A 42 5.12 9.73 14.13
N PRO A 43 4.78 8.86 15.10
CA PRO A 43 5.78 8.12 15.88
C PRO A 43 6.65 7.15 15.06
N LEU A 44 6.23 6.81 13.84
CA LEU A 44 6.95 5.92 12.94
C LEU A 44 7.61 6.64 11.77
N ALA A 45 7.58 7.97 11.80
CA ALA A 45 8.25 8.77 10.79
C ALA A 45 9.75 8.49 10.79
N THR A 46 10.28 8.20 9.62
CA THR A 46 11.71 7.93 9.43
C THR A 46 12.24 8.78 8.27
N LYS A 47 13.43 9.31 8.45
CA LYS A 47 14.14 10.03 7.40
C LYS A 47 15.45 9.31 7.14
N PHE A 48 15.58 8.76 5.95
CA PHE A 48 16.81 8.12 5.50
C PHE A 48 17.54 9.09 4.57
N ALA A 49 18.77 9.46 4.92
CA ALA A 49 19.67 10.15 4.02
C ALA A 49 20.64 9.09 3.46
N GLN A 50 20.60 8.83 2.16
CA GLN A 50 21.57 7.94 1.50
C GLN A 50 22.81 8.71 1.05
N THR A 51 22.66 10.00 0.79
CA THR A 51 23.73 10.97 0.49
C THR A 51 23.37 12.31 1.13
N THR A 52 24.31 13.27 1.14
CA THR A 52 24.07 14.63 1.65
C THR A 52 22.96 15.37 0.90
N ASP A 53 22.65 14.95 -0.34
CA ASP A 53 21.73 15.65 -1.25
C ASP A 53 20.44 14.88 -1.50
N ALA A 54 20.24 13.69 -0.88
CA ALA A 54 19.06 12.87 -1.05
C ALA A 54 18.19 12.85 0.20
N THR A 55 16.89 13.03 0.02
CA THR A 55 15.89 12.81 1.07
C THR A 55 15.06 11.59 0.72
N PHE A 56 15.01 10.63 1.63
CA PHE A 56 13.98 9.61 1.67
C PHE A 56 13.26 9.70 3.00
N TYR A 57 12.00 10.14 2.97
CA TYR A 57 11.11 10.23 4.11
C TYR A 57 9.99 9.21 3.95
N ASN A 58 9.66 8.53 5.03
CA ASN A 58 8.53 7.61 5.13
C ASN A 58 7.84 7.82 6.48
N ASP A 59 6.51 7.89 6.47
CA ASP A 59 5.68 7.89 7.67
C ASP A 59 4.42 7.06 7.44
N LEU A 60 3.91 6.42 8.50
CA LEU A 60 2.72 5.58 8.44
C LEU A 60 2.09 5.44 9.82
N TYR A 61 0.81 5.09 9.87
CA TYR A 61 0.05 4.92 11.12
C TYR A 61 0.08 6.17 12.00
N ASN A 62 0.02 7.35 11.41
CA ASN A 62 -0.03 8.58 12.18
C ASN A 62 -1.33 8.64 13.00
N PRO A 63 -1.29 8.76 14.34
CA PRO A 63 -2.50 8.77 15.18
C PRO A 63 -3.48 9.89 14.85
N GLY A 64 -3.01 11.00 14.29
CA GLY A 64 -3.82 12.14 13.88
C GLY A 64 -4.46 11.99 12.49
N CYS A 65 -4.07 10.98 11.70
CA CYS A 65 -4.45 10.90 10.28
C CYS A 65 -5.96 10.80 10.08
N ILE A 66 -6.70 10.08 10.92
CA ILE A 66 -8.16 9.93 10.76
C ILE A 66 -8.84 11.30 10.81
N ALA A 67 -8.46 12.17 11.73
CA ALA A 67 -9.04 13.51 11.83
C ALA A 67 -8.64 14.40 10.64
N ALA A 68 -7.37 14.36 10.24
CA ALA A 68 -6.83 15.17 9.15
C ALA A 68 -7.32 14.71 7.77
N TYR A 69 -7.50 13.41 7.57
CA TYR A 69 -7.83 12.81 6.28
C TYR A 69 -9.34 12.61 6.06
N ARG A 70 -10.16 12.72 7.11
CA ARG A 70 -11.60 12.40 7.06
C ARG A 70 -12.29 13.06 5.89
N GLN A 71 -12.17 14.38 5.74
CA GLN A 71 -12.84 15.11 4.66
C GLN A 71 -12.41 14.59 3.28
N MET A 72 -11.11 14.40 3.07
CA MET A 72 -10.58 13.84 1.82
C MET A 72 -11.10 12.43 1.58
N LEU A 73 -11.07 11.55 2.59
CA LEU A 73 -11.53 10.17 2.46
C LEU A 73 -13.02 10.08 2.14
N GLU A 74 -13.87 10.89 2.82
CA GLU A 74 -15.32 10.89 2.64
C GLU A 74 -15.77 11.56 1.34
N ALA A 75 -15.05 12.60 0.87
CA ALA A 75 -15.37 13.35 -0.35
C ALA A 75 -14.74 12.75 -1.63
N SER A 76 -13.71 11.93 -1.50
CA SER A 76 -13.01 11.36 -2.66
C SER A 76 -13.85 10.28 -3.37
N PRO A 77 -13.58 10.02 -4.66
CA PRO A 77 -14.22 8.91 -5.37
C PRO A 77 -13.76 7.52 -4.93
N LEU A 78 -12.71 7.42 -4.08
CA LEU A 78 -12.08 6.14 -3.71
C LEU A 78 -13.04 5.16 -3.03
N PRO A 79 -13.84 5.53 -1.99
CA PRO A 79 -14.74 4.58 -1.35
C PRO A 79 -15.74 3.95 -2.33
N LYS A 80 -16.34 4.77 -3.17
CA LYS A 80 -17.28 4.31 -4.20
C LYS A 80 -16.60 3.40 -5.22
N LEU A 81 -15.44 3.80 -5.73
CA LEU A 81 -14.69 3.02 -6.71
C LEU A 81 -14.31 1.64 -6.15
N ILE A 82 -13.75 1.60 -4.94
CA ILE A 82 -13.27 0.37 -4.31
C ILE A 82 -14.43 -0.58 -4.01
N THR A 83 -15.54 -0.07 -3.45
CA THR A 83 -16.73 -0.89 -3.17
C THR A 83 -17.39 -1.41 -4.44
N GLN A 84 -17.35 -0.67 -5.53
CA GLN A 84 -17.79 -1.14 -6.84
C GLN A 84 -16.89 -2.26 -7.39
N ILE A 85 -15.57 -2.19 -7.16
CA ILE A 85 -14.63 -3.25 -7.55
C ILE A 85 -14.85 -4.51 -6.71
N TRP A 86 -15.04 -4.38 -5.41
CA TRP A 86 -15.29 -5.51 -4.50
C TRP A 86 -16.71 -6.08 -4.59
N GLU A 87 -17.69 -5.31 -5.13
CA GLU A 87 -19.13 -5.64 -5.13
C GLU A 87 -19.70 -5.78 -3.70
N THR A 88 -19.20 -4.95 -2.76
CA THR A 88 -19.69 -4.86 -1.38
C THR A 88 -19.86 -3.39 -0.97
N PRO A 89 -20.90 -3.03 -0.22
CA PRO A 89 -21.11 -1.64 0.20
C PRO A 89 -20.26 -1.22 1.39
N ASP A 90 -19.63 -2.15 2.09
CA ASP A 90 -18.93 -1.85 3.32
C ASP A 90 -17.44 -1.65 3.07
N ILE A 91 -16.92 -0.49 3.50
CA ILE A 91 -15.51 -0.14 3.41
C ILE A 91 -15.06 0.62 4.66
N TRP A 92 -13.87 0.29 5.14
CA TRP A 92 -13.19 0.99 6.23
C TRP A 92 -11.81 1.44 5.79
N PHE A 93 -11.42 2.63 6.22
CA PHE A 93 -10.05 3.10 6.11
C PHE A 93 -9.21 2.43 7.21
N MET A 94 -8.07 1.88 6.83
CA MET A 94 -7.17 1.18 7.74
C MET A 94 -6.05 2.09 8.25
N TYR A 95 -5.25 2.64 7.34
CA TYR A 95 -4.19 3.60 7.62
C TYR A 95 -3.58 4.15 6.32
N GLU A 96 -2.86 5.25 6.48
CA GLU A 96 -2.07 5.90 5.44
C GLU A 96 -0.59 5.52 5.52
N GLN A 97 0.10 5.74 4.40
CA GLN A 97 1.56 5.78 4.36
C GLN A 97 1.98 6.83 3.34
N VAL A 98 2.88 7.71 3.74
CA VAL A 98 3.44 8.75 2.87
C VAL A 98 4.91 8.51 2.60
N PHE A 99 5.32 8.79 1.36
CA PHE A 99 6.72 8.76 0.98
C PHE A 99 7.09 10.06 0.28
N LEU A 100 8.27 10.60 0.63
CA LEU A 100 8.94 11.63 -0.12
C LEU A 100 10.34 11.12 -0.48
N LYS A 101 10.63 11.05 -1.76
CA LYS A 101 11.98 10.77 -2.28
C LYS A 101 12.37 11.89 -3.22
N GLU A 102 13.48 12.55 -2.94
CA GLU A 102 13.96 13.66 -3.76
C GLU A 102 15.48 13.83 -3.68
N GLY A 103 16.05 14.52 -4.68
CA GLY A 103 17.41 15.02 -4.72
C GLY A 103 18.47 14.00 -5.11
N GLY A 104 18.25 12.71 -4.93
CA GLY A 104 19.26 11.71 -5.14
C GLY A 104 18.76 10.37 -5.65
N GLU A 105 19.72 9.46 -5.84
CA GLU A 105 19.43 8.08 -6.14
C GLU A 105 18.92 7.36 -4.88
N SER A 106 17.78 6.67 -4.99
CA SER A 106 17.32 5.77 -3.96
C SER A 106 17.17 4.35 -4.50
N ARG A 107 17.60 3.40 -3.70
CA ARG A 107 17.41 1.99 -3.95
C ARG A 107 15.93 1.71 -4.23
N ARG A 108 15.65 0.78 -5.16
CA ARG A 108 14.32 0.22 -5.31
C ARG A 108 13.82 -0.39 -4.01
N THR A 109 12.53 -0.33 -3.78
CA THR A 109 11.89 -1.09 -2.70
C THR A 109 11.98 -2.58 -3.01
N PRO A 110 12.54 -3.42 -2.13
CA PRO A 110 12.58 -4.86 -2.32
C PRO A 110 11.20 -5.47 -2.51
N TRP A 111 11.12 -6.60 -3.20
CA TRP A 111 9.90 -7.36 -3.37
C TRP A 111 9.33 -7.80 -2.02
N HIS A 112 8.04 -7.59 -1.80
CA HIS A 112 7.34 -7.97 -0.58
C HIS A 112 5.83 -8.07 -0.81
N GLN A 113 5.12 -8.58 0.18
CA GLN A 113 3.66 -8.54 0.29
C GLN A 113 3.31 -7.70 1.53
N ASP A 114 2.49 -6.68 1.39
CA ASP A 114 2.03 -5.88 2.55
C ASP A 114 1.33 -6.76 3.59
N SER A 115 0.58 -7.78 3.14
CA SER A 115 -0.11 -8.74 4.02
C SER A 115 0.79 -9.49 4.99
N SER A 116 2.08 -9.61 4.71
CA SER A 116 3.06 -10.22 5.63
C SER A 116 3.26 -9.40 6.91
N TYR A 117 2.98 -8.10 6.84
CA TYR A 117 3.12 -7.13 7.94
C TYR A 117 1.79 -6.80 8.62
N LEU A 118 0.68 -7.41 8.17
CA LEU A 118 -0.68 -7.06 8.62
C LEU A 118 -1.41 -8.29 9.16
N SER A 119 -2.01 -8.15 10.33
CA SER A 119 -2.86 -9.20 10.94
C SER A 119 -4.28 -9.18 10.36
N ILE A 120 -4.38 -9.23 9.05
CA ILE A 120 -5.65 -9.23 8.31
C ILE A 120 -5.52 -10.12 7.06
N ALA A 121 -6.59 -10.81 6.70
CA ALA A 121 -6.73 -11.54 5.45
C ALA A 121 -8.14 -11.36 4.87
N GLY A 122 -8.33 -11.79 3.63
CA GLY A 122 -9.59 -11.75 2.90
C GLY A 122 -9.44 -11.06 1.54
N ASP A 123 -10.49 -11.17 0.71
CA ASP A 123 -10.47 -10.66 -0.66
C ASP A 123 -10.80 -9.16 -0.74
N ASP A 124 -11.52 -8.63 0.27
CA ASP A 124 -11.90 -7.23 0.34
C ASP A 124 -10.79 -6.40 1.03
N LEU A 125 -9.59 -6.41 0.48
CA LEU A 125 -8.44 -5.63 0.93
C LEU A 125 -7.88 -4.83 -0.22
N ALA A 126 -7.59 -3.55 -0.04
CA ALA A 126 -7.01 -2.73 -1.09
C ALA A 126 -5.95 -1.76 -0.57
N VAL A 127 -4.96 -1.56 -1.41
CA VAL A 127 -3.96 -0.51 -1.32
C VAL A 127 -4.16 0.43 -2.51
N ALA A 128 -4.48 1.68 -2.23
CA ALA A 128 -4.61 2.74 -3.21
C ALA A 128 -3.31 3.55 -3.23
N TRP A 129 -2.54 3.43 -4.30
CA TRP A 129 -1.29 4.15 -4.50
C TRP A 129 -1.51 5.36 -5.41
N ILE A 130 -1.25 6.54 -4.88
CA ILE A 130 -1.45 7.85 -5.51
C ILE A 130 -0.11 8.55 -5.61
N THR A 131 0.19 9.17 -6.74
CA THR A 131 1.38 10.00 -6.93
C THR A 131 0.99 11.45 -7.21
N PHE A 132 1.81 12.37 -6.72
CA PHE A 132 1.65 13.81 -6.97
C PHE A 132 2.68 14.35 -7.97
N ASP A 133 3.54 13.48 -8.48
CA ASP A 133 4.52 13.76 -9.51
C ASP A 133 4.38 12.71 -10.62
N PRO A 134 4.64 13.03 -11.89
CA PRO A 134 4.66 12.03 -12.96
C PRO A 134 5.70 10.93 -12.69
N VAL A 135 5.34 9.69 -12.92
CA VAL A 135 6.23 8.53 -12.70
C VAL A 135 6.28 7.69 -13.97
N ALA A 136 7.44 7.61 -14.59
CA ALA A 136 7.65 6.74 -15.74
C ALA A 136 7.47 5.27 -15.36
N LYS A 137 7.10 4.43 -16.32
CA LYS A 137 6.90 2.99 -16.08
C LYS A 137 8.14 2.31 -15.48
N SER A 138 9.35 2.73 -15.87
CA SER A 138 10.63 2.21 -15.34
C SER A 138 10.84 2.52 -13.86
N ASP A 139 10.24 3.62 -13.39
CA ASP A 139 10.46 4.18 -12.05
C ASP A 139 9.26 3.93 -11.13
N SER A 140 8.26 3.21 -11.62
CA SER A 140 7.01 2.91 -10.93
C SER A 140 7.10 1.63 -10.11
N LEU A 141 6.03 1.34 -9.38
CA LEU A 141 5.84 0.05 -8.73
C LEU A 141 5.74 -1.06 -9.78
N GLU A 142 6.30 -2.19 -9.43
CA GLU A 142 6.21 -3.44 -10.19
C GLU A 142 5.43 -4.46 -9.38
N PHE A 143 4.65 -5.30 -10.06
CA PHE A 143 3.79 -6.31 -9.46
C PHE A 143 3.97 -7.64 -10.17
N VAL A 144 4.03 -8.74 -9.43
CA VAL A 144 3.91 -10.08 -10.01
C VAL A 144 2.42 -10.38 -10.17
N ARG A 145 1.95 -10.48 -11.43
CA ARG A 145 0.54 -10.71 -11.76
C ARG A 145 0.00 -11.94 -11.04
N ALA A 146 -1.21 -11.82 -10.47
CA ALA A 146 -1.94 -12.88 -9.77
C ALA A 146 -1.25 -13.46 -8.52
N SER A 147 -0.15 -12.87 -8.04
CA SER A 147 0.59 -13.37 -6.88
C SER A 147 -0.20 -13.30 -5.55
N HIS A 148 -1.25 -12.49 -5.47
CA HIS A 148 -2.16 -12.46 -4.31
C HIS A 148 -2.93 -13.77 -4.08
N LYS A 149 -3.03 -14.63 -5.10
CA LYS A 149 -3.64 -15.97 -5.03
C LYS A 149 -2.65 -17.05 -4.59
N GLY A 150 -1.38 -16.69 -4.53
CA GLY A 150 -0.31 -17.59 -4.13
C GLY A 150 -0.11 -17.65 -2.61
N PRO A 151 0.99 -18.24 -2.17
CA PRO A 151 1.31 -18.31 -0.75
C PRO A 151 1.59 -16.91 -0.18
N LEU A 152 1.29 -16.75 1.12
CA LEU A 152 1.80 -15.64 1.89
C LEU A 152 3.23 -15.97 2.31
N TYR A 153 4.17 -15.18 1.81
CA TYR A 153 5.58 -15.33 2.15
C TYR A 153 5.91 -14.67 3.49
N ASN A 154 6.96 -15.14 4.10
CA ASN A 154 7.57 -14.49 5.26
C ASN A 154 8.23 -13.18 4.81
N GLY A 155 7.62 -12.05 5.05
CA GLY A 155 8.02 -10.74 4.52
C GLY A 155 9.53 -10.46 4.58
N SER A 156 9.96 -9.33 4.04
CA SER A 156 11.36 -8.91 4.10
C SER A 156 11.62 -8.01 5.31
N ARG A 157 12.80 -8.15 5.93
CA ARG A 157 13.34 -7.17 6.90
C ARG A 157 14.00 -5.97 6.21
N PHE A 158 14.05 -5.96 4.87
CA PHE A 158 14.71 -4.92 4.06
C PHE A 158 16.20 -4.75 4.38
N GLU A 159 16.88 -5.85 4.72
CA GLU A 159 18.31 -5.83 5.03
C GLU A 159 19.16 -5.45 3.81
N LEU A 160 20.25 -4.75 4.05
CA LEU A 160 21.24 -4.48 3.01
C LEU A 160 21.95 -5.77 2.64
N GLY A 161 21.91 -6.12 1.35
CA GLY A 161 22.57 -7.33 0.84
C GLY A 161 21.71 -8.60 0.86
N ASP A 162 20.52 -8.58 1.50
CA ASP A 162 19.57 -9.69 1.45
C ASP A 162 18.12 -9.17 1.42
N ASP A 163 17.60 -8.90 0.23
CA ASP A 163 16.24 -8.40 0.02
C ASP A 163 15.15 -9.42 0.41
N THR A 164 15.52 -10.69 0.57
CA THR A 164 14.62 -11.79 0.95
C THR A 164 14.77 -12.20 2.42
N ALA A 165 15.57 -11.48 3.21
CA ALA A 165 15.78 -11.78 4.63
C ALA A 165 14.42 -11.88 5.37
N PRO A 166 14.10 -13.01 6.01
CA PRO A 166 12.77 -13.28 6.53
C PRO A 166 12.42 -12.37 7.71
N LEU A 167 11.21 -11.80 7.70
CA LEU A 167 10.69 -10.95 8.77
C LEU A 167 10.59 -11.70 10.10
N HIS A 168 10.21 -12.98 10.05
CA HIS A 168 10.04 -13.88 11.19
C HIS A 168 10.91 -15.12 10.99
N PRO A 169 12.21 -15.10 11.39
CA PRO A 169 13.16 -16.18 11.09
C PRO A 169 12.72 -17.55 11.61
N ASP A 170 12.02 -17.58 12.75
CA ASP A 170 11.59 -18.83 13.42
C ASP A 170 10.18 -19.28 13.01
N ALA A 171 9.52 -18.59 12.09
CA ALA A 171 8.17 -18.94 11.64
C ALA A 171 8.22 -19.96 10.49
N ASP A 172 7.29 -20.89 10.51
CA ASP A 172 7.03 -21.82 9.40
C ASP A 172 6.26 -21.12 8.29
N MET A 173 6.96 -20.22 7.61
CA MET A 173 6.46 -19.46 6.44
C MET A 173 7.47 -19.53 5.32
N PRO A 174 7.04 -19.68 4.05
CA PRO A 174 7.96 -19.74 2.94
C PRO A 174 8.74 -18.43 2.81
N ARG A 175 10.05 -18.53 2.55
CA ARG A 175 10.90 -17.36 2.25
C ARG A 175 10.46 -16.71 0.94
N LEU A 176 10.58 -15.39 0.85
CA LEU A 176 10.39 -14.65 -0.40
C LEU A 176 11.30 -15.21 -1.50
N PRO A 177 10.78 -15.44 -2.72
CA PRO A 177 11.63 -15.78 -3.85
C PRO A 177 12.50 -14.58 -4.23
N ASP A 178 13.71 -14.85 -4.72
CA ASP A 178 14.53 -13.80 -5.32
C ASP A 178 14.01 -13.48 -6.73
N ILE A 179 13.03 -12.58 -6.78
CA ILE A 179 12.39 -12.19 -8.04
C ILE A 179 13.36 -11.42 -8.92
N GLU A 180 14.30 -10.64 -8.35
CA GLU A 180 15.27 -9.89 -9.15
C GLU A 180 16.18 -10.81 -9.95
N GLU A 181 16.71 -11.86 -9.34
CA GLU A 181 17.54 -12.85 -10.04
C GLU A 181 16.74 -13.68 -11.05
N MET A 182 15.44 -13.85 -10.79
CA MET A 182 14.59 -14.74 -11.59
C MET A 182 13.49 -14.01 -12.36
N ARG A 183 13.66 -12.72 -12.69
CA ARG A 183 12.60 -11.89 -13.33
C ARG A 183 11.92 -12.56 -14.54
N SER A 184 12.66 -13.28 -15.35
CA SER A 184 12.11 -13.99 -16.52
C SER A 184 11.12 -15.12 -16.20
N LYS A 185 11.05 -15.57 -14.96
CA LYS A 185 10.11 -16.59 -14.48
C LYS A 185 8.79 -16.01 -13.97
N PHE A 186 8.68 -14.69 -13.87
CA PHE A 186 7.53 -14.00 -13.32
C PHE A 186 6.87 -13.10 -14.36
N ASP A 187 5.54 -13.09 -14.38
CA ASP A 187 4.78 -12.12 -15.18
C ASP A 187 4.72 -10.79 -14.40
N ILE A 188 5.67 -9.90 -14.70
CA ILE A 188 5.83 -8.63 -14.02
C ILE A 188 5.13 -7.54 -14.82
N VAL A 189 4.25 -6.79 -14.14
CA VAL A 189 3.54 -5.64 -14.70
C VAL A 189 3.87 -4.36 -13.94
N SER A 190 3.87 -3.24 -14.66
CA SER A 190 4.08 -1.89 -14.13
C SER A 190 3.35 -0.88 -15.01
N PHE A 191 3.09 0.32 -14.47
CA PHE A 191 2.32 1.36 -15.14
C PHE A 191 3.09 2.69 -15.09
N ALA A 192 3.05 3.46 -16.17
CA ALA A 192 3.34 4.88 -16.09
C ALA A 192 2.15 5.56 -15.41
N VAL A 193 2.40 6.48 -14.49
CA VAL A 193 1.35 7.09 -13.64
C VAL A 193 1.49 8.60 -13.65
N GLU A 194 0.40 9.28 -13.96
CA GLU A 194 0.28 10.73 -13.89
C GLU A 194 -0.49 11.15 -12.64
N PRO A 195 -0.31 12.38 -12.12
CA PRO A 195 -1.13 12.90 -11.04
C PRO A 195 -2.63 12.82 -11.38
N GLY A 196 -3.40 12.22 -10.47
CA GLY A 196 -4.82 11.92 -10.69
C GLY A 196 -5.11 10.47 -11.06
N ASP A 197 -4.12 9.73 -11.52
CA ASP A 197 -4.23 8.29 -11.73
C ASP A 197 -4.17 7.53 -10.40
N LEU A 198 -4.68 6.30 -10.41
CA LEU A 198 -4.66 5.39 -9.28
C LEU A 198 -4.12 4.02 -9.69
N VAL A 199 -3.19 3.50 -8.92
CA VAL A 199 -2.89 2.06 -8.93
C VAL A 199 -3.52 1.44 -7.69
N LEU A 200 -4.52 0.57 -7.90
CA LEU A 200 -5.21 -0.13 -6.83
C LEU A 200 -4.78 -1.60 -6.86
N PHE A 201 -4.27 -2.11 -5.74
CA PHE A 201 -3.80 -3.49 -5.67
C PHE A 201 -4.14 -4.18 -4.35
N HIS A 202 -4.20 -5.50 -4.40
CA HIS A 202 -4.40 -6.33 -3.21
C HIS A 202 -3.11 -6.38 -2.38
N PRO A 203 -3.14 -6.21 -1.04
CA PRO A 203 -1.92 -6.17 -0.21
C PRO A 203 -1.13 -7.49 -0.17
N ALA A 204 -1.71 -8.60 -0.62
CA ALA A 204 -1.01 -9.87 -0.81
C ALA A 204 -0.30 -9.99 -2.16
N MET A 205 -0.30 -8.95 -3.01
CA MET A 205 0.52 -8.92 -4.22
C MET A 205 2.00 -8.85 -3.87
N LEU A 206 2.80 -9.69 -4.51
CA LEU A 206 4.24 -9.46 -4.57
C LEU A 206 4.49 -8.20 -5.39
N HIS A 207 5.03 -7.19 -4.73
CA HIS A 207 5.32 -5.90 -5.35
C HIS A 207 6.61 -5.28 -4.81
N GLY A 208 7.16 -4.34 -5.56
CA GLY A 208 8.40 -3.65 -5.22
C GLY A 208 8.72 -2.57 -6.24
N GLY A 209 9.99 -2.22 -6.40
CA GLY A 209 10.42 -1.27 -7.42
C GLY A 209 10.44 0.16 -6.94
N ALA A 210 10.10 1.08 -7.84
CA ALA A 210 10.04 2.50 -7.57
C ALA A 210 11.39 3.09 -7.07
N PRO A 211 12.51 2.90 -7.80
CA PRO A 211 13.75 3.61 -7.53
C PRO A 211 13.58 5.12 -7.82
N THR A 212 14.54 5.94 -7.42
CA THR A 212 14.65 7.33 -7.87
C THR A 212 16.06 7.59 -8.37
N HIS A 213 16.17 8.51 -9.33
CA HIS A 213 17.42 8.93 -9.95
C HIS A 213 17.78 10.37 -9.53
N PRO A 214 19.03 10.81 -9.72
CA PRO A 214 19.42 12.19 -9.43
C PRO A 214 18.50 13.20 -10.12
N GLY A 215 18.05 14.22 -9.37
CA GLY A 215 17.12 15.25 -9.84
C GLY A 215 15.65 14.85 -9.87
N MET A 216 15.32 13.60 -9.58
CA MET A 216 13.94 13.15 -9.48
C MET A 216 13.34 13.53 -8.12
N ARG A 217 12.05 13.92 -8.13
CA ARG A 217 11.23 14.01 -6.93
C ARG A 217 10.03 13.10 -7.11
N ARG A 218 9.70 12.35 -6.07
CA ARG A 218 8.49 11.53 -6.02
C ARG A 218 7.80 11.66 -4.66
N ARG A 219 6.58 12.17 -4.70
CA ARG A 219 5.66 12.27 -3.57
C ARG A 219 4.55 11.25 -3.77
N THR A 220 4.36 10.35 -2.82
CA THR A 220 3.31 9.34 -2.91
C THR A 220 2.53 9.22 -1.62
N LEU A 221 1.22 9.08 -1.76
CA LEU A 221 0.28 8.76 -0.70
C LEU A 221 -0.28 7.36 -0.96
N THR A 222 -0.17 6.50 0.02
CA THR A 222 -0.73 5.15 -0.03
C THR A 222 -1.80 5.03 1.03
N LEU A 223 -3.01 4.67 0.63
CA LEU A 223 -4.17 4.49 1.52
C LEU A 223 -4.58 3.02 1.52
N ARG A 224 -4.81 2.46 2.70
CA ARG A 224 -5.21 1.06 2.83
C ARG A 224 -6.64 0.95 3.33
N PHE A 225 -7.40 0.05 2.68
CA PHE A 225 -8.81 -0.17 2.95
C PHE A 225 -9.10 -1.65 3.15
N PHE A 226 -10.17 -1.93 3.89
CA PHE A 226 -10.69 -3.27 4.03
C PHE A 226 -12.23 -3.26 3.98
N GLY A 227 -12.80 -4.37 3.53
CA GLY A 227 -14.22 -4.56 3.34
C GLY A 227 -14.84 -5.57 4.28
N ARG A 228 -16.10 -5.96 3.99
CA ARG A 228 -16.92 -6.83 4.84
C ARG A 228 -16.30 -8.20 5.08
N ASN A 229 -15.68 -8.78 4.07
CA ASN A 229 -15.20 -10.17 4.10
C ASN A 229 -13.78 -10.32 4.67
N SER A 230 -13.24 -9.25 5.28
CA SER A 230 -11.93 -9.30 5.92
C SER A 230 -12.02 -9.92 7.31
N ILE A 231 -11.04 -10.76 7.62
CA ILE A 231 -10.91 -11.47 8.90
C ILE A 231 -9.59 -11.13 9.59
N TYR A 232 -9.58 -11.22 10.92
CA TYR A 232 -8.34 -11.16 11.68
C TYR A 232 -7.52 -12.44 11.43
N ASP A 233 -6.30 -12.25 10.96
CA ASP A 233 -5.37 -13.32 10.64
C ASP A 233 -4.01 -13.03 11.28
N ARG A 234 -3.76 -13.66 12.43
CA ARG A 234 -2.61 -13.36 13.27
C ARG A 234 -1.30 -13.71 12.58
N ARG A 235 -0.32 -12.81 12.67
CA ARG A 235 1.05 -13.05 12.23
C ARG A 235 1.93 -13.58 13.34
N PRO A 236 3.05 -14.25 13.03
CA PRO A 236 3.96 -14.84 14.04
C PRO A 236 4.58 -13.82 14.99
N GLY A 237 4.68 -12.56 14.61
CA GLY A 237 5.28 -11.49 15.38
C GLY A 237 4.44 -10.22 15.41
N PRO A 238 5.02 -9.10 15.83
CA PRO A 238 4.35 -7.81 15.80
C PRO A 238 3.93 -7.45 14.37
N ALA A 239 2.64 -7.17 14.18
CA ALA A 239 2.09 -6.82 12.88
C ALA A 239 1.07 -5.68 13.02
N GLY A 240 0.88 -4.95 11.93
CA GLY A 240 -0.19 -3.95 11.83
C GLY A 240 -1.58 -4.59 11.62
N PRO A 241 -2.60 -3.75 11.50
CA PRO A 241 -2.53 -2.31 11.74
C PRO A 241 -2.35 -1.98 13.23
N ARG A 242 -1.75 -0.83 13.52
CA ARG A 242 -1.44 -0.39 14.90
C ARG A 242 -2.64 0.28 15.60
N ALA A 243 -3.79 -0.37 15.56
CA ALA A 243 -4.94 0.05 16.33
C ALA A 243 -4.78 -0.38 17.80
N PRO A 244 -4.89 0.54 18.78
CA PRO A 244 -4.65 0.20 20.18
C PRO A 244 -5.48 -0.97 20.67
N GLY A 245 -4.82 -2.01 21.17
CA GLY A 245 -5.47 -3.19 21.77
C GLY A 245 -6.17 -4.15 20.78
N ILE A 246 -6.09 -3.96 19.48
CA ILE A 246 -6.79 -4.80 18.48
C ILE A 246 -6.39 -6.27 18.59
N HIS A 247 -5.09 -6.54 18.78
CA HIS A 247 -4.56 -7.90 18.88
C HIS A 247 -4.97 -8.64 20.17
N GLY A 248 -5.53 -7.93 21.14
CA GLY A 248 -6.12 -8.53 22.36
C GLY A 248 -7.63 -8.68 22.28
N ARG A 249 -8.29 -7.91 21.40
CA ARG A 249 -9.76 -7.97 21.22
C ARG A 249 -10.20 -8.97 20.16
N LEU A 250 -9.45 -9.12 19.08
CA LEU A 250 -9.77 -10.02 17.97
C LEU A 250 -9.03 -11.34 18.10
N LYS A 251 -9.73 -12.43 17.79
CA LYS A 251 -9.21 -13.81 17.72
C LYS A 251 -9.05 -14.21 16.26
N GLN A 252 -8.21 -15.21 16.02
CA GLN A 252 -8.03 -15.80 14.70
C GLN A 252 -9.38 -16.15 14.06
N GLY A 253 -9.61 -15.62 12.85
CA GLY A 253 -10.84 -15.84 12.07
C GLY A 253 -12.00 -14.91 12.41
N ASP A 254 -11.91 -14.08 13.46
CA ASP A 254 -12.96 -13.09 13.74
C ASP A 254 -13.10 -12.10 12.57
N PRO A 255 -14.32 -11.60 12.28
CA PRO A 255 -14.49 -10.49 11.37
C PRO A 255 -13.56 -9.32 11.76
N PHE A 256 -12.78 -8.83 10.81
CA PHE A 256 -11.87 -7.71 11.08
C PHE A 256 -12.66 -6.42 11.25
N ARG A 257 -13.08 -6.13 12.47
CA ARG A 257 -13.88 -4.95 12.85
C ARG A 257 -13.38 -4.41 14.18
N ASP A 258 -13.18 -3.10 14.21
CA ASP A 258 -12.84 -2.38 15.42
C ASP A 258 -13.32 -0.92 15.33
N PRO A 259 -13.83 -0.31 16.42
CA PRO A 259 -14.27 1.09 16.42
C PRO A 259 -13.18 2.12 16.10
N SER A 260 -11.91 1.72 16.18
CA SER A 260 -10.78 2.59 15.83
C SER A 260 -10.62 2.84 14.34
N PHE A 261 -11.28 2.04 13.47
CA PHE A 261 -11.26 2.26 12.02
C PHE A 261 -12.41 3.13 11.57
N LEU A 262 -12.11 4.08 10.67
CA LEU A 262 -13.12 4.93 10.07
C LEU A 262 -13.92 4.13 9.03
N LYS A 263 -15.22 3.90 9.32
CA LYS A 263 -16.16 3.40 8.31
C LYS A 263 -16.48 4.54 7.34
N LEU A 264 -16.36 4.26 6.05
CA LEU A 264 -16.67 5.21 4.98
C LEU A 264 -18.02 4.87 4.34
N THR A 265 -18.67 5.88 3.80
CA THR A 265 -19.90 5.74 3.00
C THR A 265 -19.53 5.91 1.54
N PRO A 266 -19.76 4.90 0.67
CA PRO A 266 -19.44 4.93 -0.77
C PRO A 266 -20.28 5.94 -1.55
#